data_eb20a248dfb27db60cf65813221dce28
#
_entry.id   eb20a248dfb27db60cf65813221dce28
#
_cell.length_a   1.000
_cell.length_b   1.000
_cell.length_c   1.000
_cell.angle_alpha   90.00
_cell.angle_beta   90.00
_cell.angle_gamma   90.00
#
_symmetry.space_group_name_H-M   'P 1'
#
loop_
_entity.id
_entity.type
_entity.pdbx_description
1 polymer ?
#
loop_
_entity_poly.entity_id
_entity_poly.type
_entity_poly.pdbx_seq_one_letter_code
_entity_poly.pdbx_strand_id
1 'polypeptide(L)'
;MRAGIVINAGDAREQTELAGRAEAADWDGVFTWDGVAIGDTETYDPWVLLGAMAVTTLRVTLGAIVFAPTRRRPWKLAREAATVDRLSGGRLVLPVGLGALDDRAFGNVGEATGVRDRAAILDETLAILDGLWSGEPFGFQGEHYRFDPMTFRPRPVQRPRIPIWVVGVAAGERSLARAARWDGLVLQTGDADDIRAMTDRVRLVRLAAGADAPFDIVAQGTTPVDPAAAATIVAPIAEAGATWWIEADWGSVTLESLVTRIDAGPPRVS
;
A
#
# COMPACT_ATOMS: atom_id res chain seq x y z
N MET A 1 16.21 6.52 -3.78
CA MET A 1 15.09 5.79 -3.13
C MET A 1 14.14 6.80 -2.53
N ARG A 2 12.83 6.68 -2.74
CA ARG A 2 11.78 7.50 -2.12
C ARG A 2 11.51 7.03 -0.69
N ALA A 3 11.02 7.93 0.17
CA ALA A 3 10.70 7.61 1.56
C ALA A 3 9.28 8.05 1.92
N GLY A 4 8.51 7.13 2.48
CA GLY A 4 7.19 7.36 3.01
C GLY A 4 7.11 7.08 4.50
N ILE A 5 6.07 7.59 5.16
CA ILE A 5 5.82 7.36 6.59
C ILE A 5 4.39 6.87 6.81
N VAL A 6 4.23 5.91 7.73
CA VAL A 6 2.91 5.46 8.18
C VAL A 6 2.44 6.34 9.32
N ILE A 7 1.25 6.91 9.19
CA ILE A 7 0.56 7.64 10.24
C ILE A 7 -0.44 6.68 10.90
N ASN A 8 -0.13 6.25 12.12
CA ASN A 8 -0.89 5.26 12.88
C ASN A 8 -1.14 5.64 14.34
N ALA A 9 -0.94 6.92 14.70
CA ALA A 9 -1.25 7.47 16.01
C ALA A 9 -1.97 8.82 15.88
N GLY A 10 -2.71 9.19 16.93
CA GLY A 10 -3.56 10.36 16.96
C GLY A 10 -4.98 10.09 16.45
N ASP A 11 -5.90 11.02 16.69
CA ASP A 11 -7.27 10.96 16.18
C ASP A 11 -7.33 11.22 14.66
N ALA A 12 -8.50 11.04 14.05
CA ALA A 12 -8.67 11.19 12.61
C ALA A 12 -8.31 12.59 12.08
N ARG A 13 -8.51 13.65 12.89
CA ARG A 13 -8.14 15.02 12.54
C ARG A 13 -6.63 15.20 12.62
N GLU A 14 -6.02 14.74 13.73
CA GLU A 14 -4.57 14.78 13.93
C GLU A 14 -3.84 14.02 12.82
N GLN A 15 -4.31 12.80 12.45
CA GLN A 15 -3.73 12.04 11.34
C GLN A 15 -3.79 12.78 10.00
N THR A 16 -4.88 13.53 9.75
CA THR A 16 -5.01 14.36 8.54
C THR A 16 -4.04 15.54 8.57
N GLU A 17 -3.88 16.21 9.71
CA GLU A 17 -2.93 17.32 9.89
C GLU A 17 -1.47 16.85 9.76
N LEU A 18 -1.16 15.67 10.29
CA LEU A 18 0.17 15.06 10.18
C LEU A 18 0.56 14.76 8.73
N ALA A 19 -0.39 14.49 7.83
CA ALA A 19 -0.10 14.32 6.41
C ALA A 19 0.48 15.60 5.78
N GLY A 20 -0.10 16.76 6.09
CA GLY A 20 0.44 18.06 5.67
C GLY A 20 1.80 18.37 6.29
N ARG A 21 2.00 17.99 7.56
CA ARG A 21 3.28 18.14 8.25
C ARG A 21 4.37 17.27 7.66
N ALA A 22 4.06 16.03 7.30
CA ALA A 22 4.99 15.14 6.62
C ALA A 22 5.39 15.68 5.24
N GLU A 23 4.42 16.21 4.48
CA GLU A 23 4.73 16.88 3.22
C GLU A 23 5.64 18.11 3.40
N ALA A 24 5.43 18.89 4.45
CA ALA A 24 6.27 20.05 4.77
C ALA A 24 7.68 19.65 5.22
N ALA A 25 7.85 18.46 5.78
CA ALA A 25 9.12 17.87 6.18
C ALA A 25 9.78 17.05 5.06
N ASP A 26 9.37 17.22 3.80
CA ASP A 26 9.92 16.61 2.59
C ASP A 26 9.81 15.08 2.51
N TRP A 27 8.83 14.47 3.15
CA TRP A 27 8.48 13.08 2.87
C TRP A 27 7.88 12.92 1.47
N ASP A 28 8.22 11.80 0.80
CA ASP A 28 7.74 11.51 -0.57
C ASP A 28 6.36 10.84 -0.55
N GLY A 29 5.96 10.23 0.58
CA GLY A 29 4.67 9.56 0.71
C GLY A 29 4.15 9.54 2.14
N VAL A 30 2.83 9.52 2.26
CA VAL A 30 2.10 9.36 3.52
C VAL A 30 1.17 8.17 3.38
N PHE A 31 1.24 7.29 4.36
CA PHE A 31 0.47 6.06 4.38
C PHE A 31 -0.32 5.95 5.68
N THR A 32 -1.53 5.41 5.59
CA THR A 32 -2.29 4.92 6.74
C THR A 32 -2.28 3.39 6.74
N TRP A 33 -3.20 2.76 7.45
CA TRP A 33 -3.33 1.31 7.48
C TRP A 33 -4.81 0.88 7.50
N ASP A 34 -5.10 -0.34 7.09
CA ASP A 34 -6.47 -0.85 6.95
C ASP A 34 -6.76 -1.89 8.05
N GLY A 35 -6.93 -1.42 9.28
CA GLY A 35 -7.43 -2.19 10.41
C GLY A 35 -8.87 -1.82 10.75
N VAL A 36 -9.65 -2.76 11.24
CA VAL A 36 -11.04 -2.53 11.68
C VAL A 36 -11.19 -2.79 13.17
N ALA A 37 -10.68 -3.92 13.66
CA ALA A 37 -10.79 -4.29 15.08
C ALA A 37 -9.62 -5.18 15.50
N ILE A 38 -8.48 -4.56 15.83
CA ILE A 38 -7.24 -5.22 16.24
C ILE A 38 -6.96 -4.88 17.70
N GLY A 39 -7.15 -5.83 18.59
CA GLY A 39 -6.98 -5.61 20.04
C GLY A 39 -7.80 -4.42 20.53
N ASP A 40 -7.14 -3.54 21.29
CA ASP A 40 -7.70 -2.28 21.80
C ASP A 40 -7.18 -1.05 21.02
N THR A 41 -6.59 -1.27 19.83
CA THR A 41 -6.04 -0.18 19.00
C THR A 41 -7.16 0.63 18.37
N GLU A 42 -7.09 1.94 18.50
CA GLU A 42 -7.99 2.85 17.77
C GLU A 42 -7.70 2.78 16.27
N THR A 43 -8.74 2.59 15.48
CA THR A 43 -8.65 2.46 14.02
C THR A 43 -9.63 3.41 13.34
N TYR A 44 -9.21 3.95 12.21
CA TYR A 44 -10.05 4.82 11.37
C TYR A 44 -10.11 4.25 9.95
N ASP A 45 -11.21 4.48 9.25
CA ASP A 45 -11.35 3.99 7.87
C ASP A 45 -10.31 4.67 6.97
N PRO A 46 -9.45 3.87 6.27
CA PRO A 46 -8.37 4.43 5.47
C PRO A 46 -8.86 5.26 4.28
N TRP A 47 -10.03 4.96 3.70
CA TRP A 47 -10.54 5.70 2.55
C TRP A 47 -11.04 7.07 2.94
N VAL A 48 -11.64 7.21 4.14
CA VAL A 48 -12.07 8.49 4.69
C VAL A 48 -10.85 9.35 5.03
N LEU A 49 -9.83 8.76 5.69
CA LEU A 49 -8.58 9.47 5.99
C LEU A 49 -7.87 9.91 4.71
N LEU A 50 -7.68 9.00 3.76
CA LEU A 50 -7.00 9.32 2.49
C LEU A 50 -7.76 10.38 1.68
N GLY A 51 -9.09 10.41 1.74
CA GLY A 51 -9.89 11.49 1.15
C GLY A 51 -9.58 12.85 1.77
N ALA A 52 -9.46 12.92 3.09
CA ALA A 52 -9.09 14.14 3.81
C ALA A 52 -7.62 14.53 3.53
N MET A 53 -6.68 13.58 3.60
CA MET A 53 -5.27 13.81 3.29
C MET A 53 -5.05 14.26 1.84
N ALA A 54 -5.86 13.76 0.88
CA ALA A 54 -5.76 14.12 -0.52
C ALA A 54 -6.03 15.60 -0.80
N VAL A 55 -6.91 16.22 -0.02
CA VAL A 55 -7.26 17.65 -0.18
C VAL A 55 -6.41 18.59 0.69
N THR A 56 -5.69 18.05 1.67
CA THR A 56 -4.80 18.83 2.55
C THR A 56 -3.33 18.77 2.13
N THR A 57 -2.97 17.93 1.13
CA THR A 57 -1.62 17.77 0.60
C THR A 57 -1.59 17.99 -0.91
N LEU A 58 -0.41 18.29 -1.48
CA LEU A 58 -0.24 18.63 -2.90
C LEU A 58 0.73 17.73 -3.66
N ARG A 59 1.70 17.10 -2.99
CA ARG A 59 2.82 16.38 -3.62
C ARG A 59 2.97 14.93 -3.20
N VAL A 60 2.75 14.64 -1.91
CA VAL A 60 3.02 13.31 -1.35
C VAL A 60 2.16 12.24 -1.99
N THR A 61 2.76 11.09 -2.25
CA THR A 61 2.06 9.86 -2.59
C THR A 61 1.20 9.41 -1.41
N LEU A 62 0.00 8.94 -1.68
CA LEU A 62 -0.97 8.54 -0.65
C LEU A 62 -1.31 7.04 -0.79
N GLY A 63 -1.46 6.34 0.32
CA GLY A 63 -1.85 4.93 0.32
C GLY A 63 -2.09 4.39 1.73
N ALA A 64 -2.23 3.07 1.84
CA ALA A 64 -2.21 2.38 3.12
C ALA A 64 -1.24 1.19 3.07
N ILE A 65 -0.55 0.92 4.14
CA ILE A 65 0.32 -0.25 4.29
C ILE A 65 -0.35 -1.23 5.27
N VAL A 66 -1.11 -2.17 4.75
CA VAL A 66 -1.62 -2.35 3.39
C VAL A 66 -3.15 -2.44 3.43
N PHE A 67 -3.80 -2.16 2.30
CA PHE A 67 -5.24 -2.47 2.20
C PHE A 67 -5.50 -3.97 2.21
N ALA A 68 -6.64 -4.37 2.80
CA ALA A 68 -7.14 -5.74 2.81
C ALA A 68 -8.38 -5.88 1.89
N PRO A 69 -8.20 -5.99 0.55
CA PRO A 69 -9.32 -6.02 -0.40
C PRO A 69 -10.24 -7.22 -0.21
N THR A 70 -9.74 -8.28 0.42
CA THR A 70 -10.45 -9.56 0.58
C THR A 70 -11.70 -9.49 1.46
N ARG A 71 -11.90 -8.39 2.19
CA ARG A 71 -13.11 -8.09 2.98
C ARG A 71 -13.94 -6.94 2.41
N ARG A 72 -13.65 -6.51 1.17
CA ARG A 72 -14.34 -5.38 0.51
C ARG A 72 -14.98 -5.82 -0.79
N ARG A 73 -16.12 -5.22 -1.15
CA ARG A 73 -16.74 -5.44 -2.46
C ARG A 73 -15.89 -4.75 -3.54
N PRO A 74 -15.40 -5.47 -4.58
CA PRO A 74 -14.46 -4.91 -5.56
C PRO A 74 -14.94 -3.62 -6.25
N TRP A 75 -16.22 -3.55 -6.63
CA TRP A 75 -16.79 -2.36 -7.28
C TRP A 75 -16.91 -1.16 -6.34
N LYS A 76 -17.11 -1.40 -5.02
CA LYS A 76 -17.10 -0.32 -4.03
C LYS A 76 -15.67 0.18 -3.82
N LEU A 77 -14.71 -0.72 -3.67
CA LEU A 77 -13.29 -0.43 -3.58
C LEU A 77 -12.79 0.34 -4.82
N ALA A 78 -13.20 -0.10 -6.03
CA ALA A 78 -12.88 0.61 -7.27
C ALA A 78 -13.36 2.07 -7.24
N ARG A 79 -14.55 2.32 -6.65
CA ARG A 79 -15.12 3.68 -6.56
C ARG A 79 -14.39 4.53 -5.52
N GLU A 80 -14.08 3.98 -4.37
CA GLU A 80 -13.30 4.65 -3.33
C GLU A 80 -11.94 5.07 -3.86
N ALA A 81 -11.19 4.14 -4.43
CA ALA A 81 -9.87 4.40 -4.99
C ALA A 81 -9.90 5.44 -6.13
N ALA A 82 -10.83 5.32 -7.09
CA ALA A 82 -10.95 6.29 -8.16
C ALA A 82 -11.33 7.69 -7.64
N THR A 83 -12.10 7.78 -6.54
CA THR A 83 -12.46 9.06 -5.93
C THR A 83 -11.25 9.71 -5.26
N VAL A 84 -10.50 8.97 -4.45
CA VAL A 84 -9.27 9.48 -3.81
C VAL A 84 -8.20 9.82 -4.84
N ASP A 85 -8.05 9.01 -5.90
CA ASP A 85 -7.13 9.29 -6.99
C ASP A 85 -7.45 10.63 -7.67
N ARG A 86 -8.71 10.92 -7.89
CA ARG A 86 -9.14 12.21 -8.46
C ARG A 86 -9.00 13.38 -7.50
N LEU A 87 -9.31 13.20 -6.21
CA LEU A 87 -9.11 14.22 -5.18
C LEU A 87 -7.63 14.58 -5.03
N SER A 88 -6.76 13.59 -5.10
CA SER A 88 -5.32 13.78 -4.99
C SER A 88 -4.64 14.24 -6.29
N GLY A 89 -5.36 14.27 -7.43
CA GLY A 89 -4.75 14.58 -8.73
C GLY A 89 -3.81 13.49 -9.25
N GLY A 90 -4.05 12.23 -8.89
CA GLY A 90 -3.26 11.09 -9.38
C GLY A 90 -2.07 10.72 -8.49
N ARG A 91 -2.18 10.92 -7.16
CA ARG A 91 -1.13 10.57 -6.19
C ARG A 91 -1.41 9.31 -5.37
N LEU A 92 -2.54 8.64 -5.60
CA LEU A 92 -2.87 7.40 -4.91
C LEU A 92 -2.03 6.23 -5.43
N VAL A 93 -1.55 5.40 -4.51
CA VAL A 93 -1.08 4.03 -4.78
C VAL A 93 -1.90 3.05 -3.96
N LEU A 94 -1.98 1.81 -4.42
CA LEU A 94 -2.80 0.78 -3.79
C LEU A 94 -1.94 -0.42 -3.33
N PRO A 95 -1.24 -0.30 -2.20
CA PRO A 95 -0.57 -1.42 -1.57
C PRO A 95 -1.62 -2.40 -1.02
N VAL A 96 -1.56 -3.68 -1.40
CA VAL A 96 -2.58 -4.68 -1.07
C VAL A 96 -1.99 -5.96 -0.51
N GLY A 97 -2.69 -6.56 0.45
CA GLY A 97 -2.38 -7.84 1.04
C GLY A 97 -3.62 -8.68 1.32
N LEU A 98 -3.42 -9.86 1.90
CA LEU A 98 -4.51 -10.74 2.29
C LEU A 98 -5.26 -10.25 3.54
N GLY A 99 -4.70 -9.29 4.26
CA GLY A 99 -5.15 -8.85 5.57
C GLY A 99 -4.61 -9.71 6.71
N ALA A 100 -4.54 -9.13 7.89
CA ALA A 100 -4.10 -9.78 9.12
C ALA A 100 -5.29 -10.51 9.79
N LEU A 101 -5.08 -11.73 10.27
CA LEU A 101 -6.17 -12.54 10.86
C LEU A 101 -6.44 -12.24 12.34
N ASP A 102 -5.57 -11.50 12.98
CA ASP A 102 -5.78 -10.91 14.30
C ASP A 102 -6.78 -9.73 14.26
N ASP A 103 -7.02 -9.17 13.07
CA ASP A 103 -8.14 -8.29 12.84
C ASP A 103 -9.46 -9.09 12.89
N ARG A 104 -10.28 -8.83 13.92
CA ARG A 104 -11.53 -9.51 14.15
C ARG A 104 -12.56 -9.30 13.03
N ALA A 105 -12.36 -8.31 12.17
CA ALA A 105 -13.17 -8.07 10.97
C ALA A 105 -12.92 -9.06 9.82
N PHE A 106 -12.38 -10.24 10.13
CA PHE A 106 -12.42 -11.43 9.27
C PHE A 106 -13.30 -12.51 9.90
N GLY A 107 -12.78 -13.29 10.83
CA GLY A 107 -13.48 -14.45 11.38
C GLY A 107 -14.77 -14.10 12.12
N ASN A 108 -14.83 -12.99 12.87
CA ASN A 108 -16.00 -12.64 13.67
C ASN A 108 -17.20 -12.16 12.85
N VAL A 109 -16.97 -11.71 11.62
CA VAL A 109 -18.02 -11.18 10.73
C VAL A 109 -18.33 -12.10 9.55
N GLY A 110 -17.73 -13.31 9.53
CA GLY A 110 -17.98 -14.32 8.51
C GLY A 110 -17.22 -14.12 7.20
N GLU A 111 -16.18 -13.27 7.18
CA GLU A 111 -15.28 -13.16 6.04
C GLU A 111 -14.34 -14.37 5.95
N ALA A 112 -13.81 -14.62 4.74
CA ALA A 112 -12.91 -15.75 4.51
C ALA A 112 -11.62 -15.64 5.34
N THR A 113 -11.30 -16.71 6.08
CA THR A 113 -10.05 -16.81 6.87
C THR A 113 -8.99 -17.70 6.22
N GLY A 114 -9.39 -18.60 5.31
CA GLY A 114 -8.48 -19.48 4.59
C GLY A 114 -7.53 -18.71 3.67
N VAL A 115 -6.21 -19.00 3.73
CA VAL A 115 -5.20 -18.31 2.90
C VAL A 115 -5.49 -18.49 1.41
N ARG A 116 -5.96 -19.68 0.99
CA ARG A 116 -6.24 -19.97 -0.43
C ARG A 116 -7.43 -19.17 -0.93
N ASP A 117 -8.49 -19.13 -0.15
CA ASP A 117 -9.73 -18.41 -0.50
C ASP A 117 -9.45 -16.91 -0.57
N ARG A 118 -8.78 -16.34 0.45
CA ARG A 118 -8.38 -14.93 0.42
C ARG A 118 -7.46 -14.60 -0.74
N ALA A 119 -6.56 -15.52 -1.12
CA ALA A 119 -5.69 -15.32 -2.28
C ALA A 119 -6.49 -15.30 -3.59
N ALA A 120 -7.48 -16.19 -3.75
CA ALA A 120 -8.36 -16.21 -4.92
C ALA A 120 -9.25 -14.97 -4.98
N ILE A 121 -9.86 -14.57 -3.84
CA ILE A 121 -10.63 -13.33 -3.72
C ILE A 121 -9.77 -12.11 -4.08
N LEU A 122 -8.51 -12.04 -3.63
CA LEU A 122 -7.59 -10.97 -3.99
C LEU A 122 -7.31 -10.95 -5.49
N ASP A 123 -7.00 -12.09 -6.10
CA ASP A 123 -6.71 -12.17 -7.53
C ASP A 123 -7.90 -11.71 -8.38
N GLU A 124 -9.14 -12.13 -8.05
CA GLU A 124 -10.34 -11.66 -8.72
C GLU A 124 -10.60 -10.16 -8.49
N THR A 125 -10.41 -9.70 -7.25
CA THR A 125 -10.58 -8.27 -6.91
C THR A 125 -9.64 -7.40 -7.74
N LEU A 126 -8.36 -7.74 -7.84
CA LEU A 126 -7.40 -6.95 -8.61
C LEU A 126 -7.74 -6.93 -10.11
N ALA A 127 -8.17 -8.05 -10.69
CA ALA A 127 -8.64 -8.12 -12.06
C ALA A 127 -9.90 -7.25 -12.29
N ILE A 128 -10.81 -7.23 -11.33
CA ILE A 128 -12.03 -6.40 -11.38
C ILE A 128 -11.68 -4.91 -11.29
N LEU A 129 -10.75 -4.52 -10.41
CA LEU A 129 -10.29 -3.12 -10.31
C LEU A 129 -9.71 -2.64 -11.65
N ASP A 130 -8.80 -3.41 -12.24
CA ASP A 130 -8.16 -3.08 -13.52
C ASP A 130 -9.20 -2.94 -14.64
N GLY A 131 -10.13 -3.89 -14.75
CA GLY A 131 -11.19 -3.85 -15.75
C GLY A 131 -12.15 -2.66 -15.58
N LEU A 132 -12.60 -2.38 -14.35
CA LEU A 132 -13.50 -1.26 -14.08
C LEU A 132 -12.83 0.10 -14.33
N TRP A 133 -11.54 0.24 -14.01
CA TRP A 133 -10.80 1.49 -14.22
C TRP A 133 -10.47 1.79 -15.68
N SER A 134 -10.65 0.82 -16.59
CA SER A 134 -10.55 1.07 -18.03
C SER A 134 -11.54 2.14 -18.51
N GLY A 135 -12.73 2.21 -17.88
CA GLY A 135 -13.85 3.08 -18.26
C GLY A 135 -14.64 2.55 -19.46
N GLU A 136 -14.31 1.37 -19.97
CA GLU A 136 -15.04 0.63 -20.99
C GLU A 136 -16.08 -0.30 -20.35
N PRO A 137 -17.09 -0.79 -21.10
CA PRO A 137 -18.00 -1.80 -20.60
C PRO A 137 -17.22 -3.05 -20.13
N PHE A 138 -17.31 -3.39 -18.85
CA PHE A 138 -16.60 -4.50 -18.26
C PHE A 138 -17.54 -5.33 -17.38
N GLY A 139 -17.57 -6.64 -17.63
CA GLY A 139 -18.23 -7.66 -16.81
C GLY A 139 -17.18 -8.68 -16.32
N PHE A 140 -17.53 -9.43 -15.30
CA PHE A 140 -16.62 -10.42 -14.70
C PHE A 140 -17.35 -11.74 -14.39
N GLN A 141 -16.66 -12.86 -14.62
CA GLN A 141 -17.16 -14.20 -14.36
C GLN A 141 -16.06 -15.00 -13.65
N GLY A 142 -16.04 -14.96 -12.32
CA GLY A 142 -15.08 -15.67 -11.47
C GLY A 142 -15.75 -16.67 -10.53
N GLU A 143 -14.96 -17.20 -9.63
CA GLU A 143 -15.42 -18.12 -8.57
C GLU A 143 -16.17 -17.36 -7.46
N HIS A 144 -15.62 -16.20 -7.04
CA HIS A 144 -16.13 -15.39 -5.93
C HIS A 144 -17.02 -14.25 -6.39
N TYR A 145 -16.78 -13.70 -7.58
CA TYR A 145 -17.51 -12.55 -8.09
C TYR A 145 -18.04 -12.80 -9.51
N ARG A 146 -19.28 -12.33 -9.73
CA ARG A 146 -19.92 -12.39 -11.04
C ARG A 146 -20.84 -11.19 -11.21
N PHE A 147 -20.72 -10.49 -12.36
CA PHE A 147 -21.62 -9.41 -12.73
C PHE A 147 -21.59 -9.16 -14.23
N ASP A 148 -22.70 -8.64 -14.76
CA ASP A 148 -22.84 -8.27 -16.15
C ASP A 148 -22.08 -6.97 -16.49
N PRO A 149 -21.76 -6.71 -17.76
CA PRO A 149 -21.02 -5.52 -18.16
C PRO A 149 -21.62 -4.21 -17.65
N MET A 150 -20.81 -3.40 -17.00
CA MET A 150 -21.12 -2.03 -16.60
C MET A 150 -19.98 -1.08 -16.98
N THR A 151 -20.31 0.19 -17.25
CA THR A 151 -19.31 1.23 -17.53
C THR A 151 -19.05 2.03 -16.28
N PHE A 152 -17.77 2.05 -15.84
CA PHE A 152 -17.35 2.69 -14.62
C PHE A 152 -16.84 4.12 -14.88
N ARG A 153 -17.60 5.12 -14.50
CA ARG A 153 -17.28 6.54 -14.69
C ARG A 153 -17.52 7.36 -13.42
N PRO A 154 -16.67 8.40 -13.15
CA PRO A 154 -15.43 8.70 -13.85
C PRO A 154 -14.36 7.65 -13.57
N ARG A 155 -13.44 7.46 -14.53
CA ARG A 155 -12.23 6.63 -14.34
C ARG A 155 -11.22 7.39 -13.46
N PRO A 156 -10.19 6.70 -12.88
CA PRO A 156 -9.07 7.35 -12.22
C PRO A 156 -8.37 8.40 -13.09
N VAL A 157 -7.56 9.24 -12.51
CA VAL A 157 -6.67 10.17 -13.24
C VAL A 157 -5.49 9.42 -13.84
N GLN A 158 -4.90 8.53 -13.06
CA GLN A 158 -3.72 7.77 -13.44
C GLN A 158 -3.97 6.79 -14.59
N ARG A 159 -2.95 6.56 -15.42
CA ARG A 159 -2.98 5.68 -16.60
C ARG A 159 -1.79 4.71 -16.57
N PRO A 160 -2.00 3.46 -16.94
CA PRO A 160 -3.26 2.82 -17.39
C PRO A 160 -4.27 2.66 -16.25
N ARG A 161 -3.84 2.65 -14.98
CA ARG A 161 -4.63 2.50 -13.74
C ARG A 161 -3.93 3.17 -12.57
N ILE A 162 -4.55 3.15 -11.38
CA ILE A 162 -3.89 3.42 -10.11
C ILE A 162 -2.83 2.33 -9.88
N PRO A 163 -1.56 2.68 -9.56
CA PRO A 163 -0.52 1.68 -9.31
C PRO A 163 -0.88 0.74 -8.15
N ILE A 164 -0.73 -0.56 -8.37
CA ILE A 164 -1.02 -1.61 -7.39
C ILE A 164 0.29 -2.24 -6.93
N TRP A 165 0.56 -2.18 -5.63
CA TRP A 165 1.69 -2.86 -5.01
C TRP A 165 1.18 -4.06 -4.22
N VAL A 166 1.73 -5.23 -4.44
CA VAL A 166 1.24 -6.46 -3.83
C VAL A 166 2.23 -6.99 -2.82
N VAL A 167 1.74 -7.38 -1.64
CA VAL A 167 2.58 -8.01 -0.61
C VAL A 167 3.11 -9.35 -1.11
N GLY A 168 4.44 -9.49 -1.05
CA GLY A 168 5.15 -10.73 -1.28
C GLY A 168 5.80 -11.25 0.00
N VAL A 169 5.80 -12.57 0.17
CA VAL A 169 6.49 -13.24 1.28
C VAL A 169 7.63 -14.11 0.75
N ALA A 170 8.76 -14.12 1.46
CA ALA A 170 10.01 -14.74 1.01
C ALA A 170 9.87 -16.22 0.59
N ALA A 171 9.08 -17.00 1.32
CA ALA A 171 8.81 -18.41 1.02
C ALA A 171 7.67 -18.63 0.00
N GLY A 172 7.03 -17.57 -0.51
CA GLY A 172 5.78 -17.66 -1.27
C GLY A 172 5.94 -17.40 -2.75
N GLU A 173 6.30 -18.41 -3.56
CA GLU A 173 6.38 -18.26 -5.03
C GLU A 173 5.08 -17.70 -5.64
N ARG A 174 3.91 -18.11 -5.11
CA ARG A 174 2.60 -17.64 -5.60
C ARG A 174 2.38 -16.15 -5.31
N SER A 175 2.79 -15.65 -4.15
CA SER A 175 2.67 -14.22 -3.81
C SER A 175 3.60 -13.38 -4.68
N LEU A 176 4.81 -13.88 -4.95
CA LEU A 176 5.76 -13.24 -5.83
C LEU A 176 5.27 -13.19 -7.28
N ALA A 177 4.76 -14.32 -7.80
CA ALA A 177 4.18 -14.38 -9.14
C ALA A 177 2.95 -13.48 -9.28
N ARG A 178 2.15 -13.31 -8.20
CA ARG A 178 1.06 -12.34 -8.16
C ARG A 178 1.61 -10.93 -8.28
N ALA A 179 2.55 -10.55 -7.41
CA ALA A 179 3.13 -9.20 -7.40
C ALA A 179 3.75 -8.83 -8.76
N ALA A 180 4.44 -9.78 -9.41
CA ALA A 180 5.09 -9.57 -10.70
C ALA A 180 4.14 -9.13 -11.84
N ARG A 181 2.83 -9.37 -11.71
CA ARG A 181 1.80 -8.96 -12.68
C ARG A 181 1.35 -7.51 -12.51
N TRP A 182 1.70 -6.85 -11.40
CA TRP A 182 1.25 -5.52 -11.03
C TRP A 182 2.41 -4.51 -11.05
N ASP A 183 2.30 -3.44 -10.28
CA ASP A 183 3.18 -2.28 -10.39
C ASP A 183 4.24 -2.22 -9.27
N GLY A 184 4.18 -3.13 -8.29
CA GLY A 184 5.18 -3.18 -7.22
C GLY A 184 5.04 -4.37 -6.27
N LEU A 185 6.11 -4.60 -5.53
CA LEU A 185 6.24 -5.63 -4.51
C LEU A 185 6.43 -4.97 -3.15
N VAL A 186 5.52 -5.23 -2.20
CA VAL A 186 5.67 -4.80 -0.81
C VAL A 186 6.32 -5.92 -0.01
N LEU A 187 7.45 -5.62 0.59
CA LEU A 187 8.19 -6.51 1.48
C LEU A 187 7.96 -6.10 2.93
N GLN A 188 7.59 -7.06 3.77
CA GLN A 188 7.36 -6.81 5.20
C GLN A 188 8.66 -7.01 5.98
N THR A 189 9.76 -6.46 5.47
CA THR A 189 11.10 -6.56 6.05
C THR A 189 11.92 -5.31 5.74
N GLY A 190 12.88 -5.02 6.61
CA GLY A 190 13.98 -4.07 6.42
C GLY A 190 15.35 -4.75 6.30
N ASP A 191 15.39 -6.07 6.15
CA ASP A 191 16.63 -6.81 5.95
C ASP A 191 17.10 -6.72 4.48
N ALA A 192 18.33 -6.24 4.27
CA ALA A 192 18.84 -5.97 2.93
C ALA A 192 19.07 -7.25 2.10
N ASP A 193 19.43 -8.36 2.74
CA ASP A 193 19.67 -9.62 2.03
C ASP A 193 18.34 -10.24 1.58
N ASP A 194 17.31 -10.19 2.43
CA ASP A 194 15.95 -10.59 2.06
C ASP A 194 15.42 -9.73 0.91
N ILE A 195 15.61 -8.42 0.98
CA ILE A 195 15.18 -7.47 -0.07
C ILE A 195 15.87 -7.79 -1.38
N ARG A 196 17.19 -8.00 -1.37
CA ARG A 196 17.97 -8.36 -2.56
C ARG A 196 17.47 -9.66 -3.18
N ALA A 197 17.33 -10.70 -2.37
CA ALA A 197 16.87 -12.02 -2.83
C ALA A 197 15.48 -11.93 -3.47
N MET A 198 14.54 -11.20 -2.86
CA MET A 198 13.18 -11.03 -3.39
C MET A 198 13.16 -10.15 -4.63
N THR A 199 13.97 -9.10 -4.67
CA THR A 199 14.12 -8.22 -5.82
C THR A 199 14.63 -8.99 -7.05
N ASP A 200 15.67 -9.81 -6.88
CA ASP A 200 16.22 -10.60 -7.97
C ASP A 200 15.21 -11.64 -8.48
N ARG A 201 14.50 -12.31 -7.58
CA ARG A 201 13.46 -13.27 -7.95
C ARG A 201 12.32 -12.64 -8.73
N VAL A 202 11.77 -11.48 -8.27
CA VAL A 202 10.67 -10.82 -8.98
C VAL A 202 11.11 -10.29 -10.33
N ARG A 203 12.34 -9.78 -10.44
CA ARG A 203 12.92 -9.35 -11.72
C ARG A 203 13.01 -10.49 -12.72
N LEU A 204 13.45 -11.67 -12.30
CA LEU A 204 13.49 -12.87 -13.16
C LEU A 204 12.09 -13.26 -13.64
N VAL A 205 11.08 -13.27 -12.76
CA VAL A 205 9.70 -13.58 -13.13
C VAL A 205 9.16 -12.56 -14.14
N ARG A 206 9.40 -11.27 -13.92
CA ARG A 206 8.99 -10.19 -14.83
C ARG A 206 9.69 -10.27 -16.18
N LEU A 207 10.99 -10.51 -16.19
CA LEU A 207 11.78 -10.71 -17.42
C LEU A 207 11.25 -11.88 -18.24
N ALA A 208 10.96 -13.03 -17.60
CA ALA A 208 10.39 -14.19 -18.27
C ALA A 208 8.99 -13.92 -18.84
N ALA A 209 8.23 -12.99 -18.25
CA ALA A 209 6.92 -12.55 -18.74
C ALA A 209 7.00 -11.42 -19.79
N GLY A 210 8.19 -10.92 -20.12
CA GLY A 210 8.38 -9.78 -21.03
C GLY A 210 7.87 -8.45 -20.47
N ALA A 211 7.77 -8.31 -19.15
CA ALA A 211 7.28 -7.11 -18.49
C ALA A 211 8.44 -6.11 -18.26
N ASP A 212 8.39 -4.97 -18.94
CA ASP A 212 9.40 -3.91 -18.93
C ASP A 212 8.93 -2.61 -18.24
N ALA A 213 7.64 -2.53 -17.88
CA ALA A 213 7.10 -1.37 -17.19
C ALA A 213 7.81 -1.11 -15.83
N PRO A 214 7.86 0.15 -15.36
CA PRO A 214 8.40 0.49 -14.05
C PRO A 214 7.78 -0.39 -12.94
N PHE A 215 8.58 -0.73 -11.94
CA PHE A 215 8.16 -1.62 -10.88
C PHE A 215 8.79 -1.20 -9.55
N ASP A 216 7.95 -0.95 -8.55
CA ASP A 216 8.43 -0.53 -7.24
C ASP A 216 8.77 -1.73 -6.34
N ILE A 217 9.89 -1.62 -5.63
CA ILE A 217 10.28 -2.51 -4.54
C ILE A 217 10.15 -1.69 -3.25
N VAL A 218 9.22 -2.09 -2.40
CA VAL A 218 8.83 -1.33 -1.21
C VAL A 218 9.28 -2.09 0.04
N ALA A 219 10.29 -1.56 0.71
CA ALA A 219 10.79 -2.05 1.99
C ALA A 219 10.20 -1.23 3.14
N GLN A 220 10.12 -1.78 4.34
CA GLN A 220 9.62 -1.09 5.51
C GLN A 220 10.39 -1.46 6.78
N GLY A 221 10.37 -0.55 7.74
CA GLY A 221 10.98 -0.69 9.04
C GLY A 221 11.01 0.63 9.78
N THR A 222 11.92 0.75 10.75
CA THR A 222 12.12 1.97 11.54
C THR A 222 13.54 2.47 11.44
N THR A 223 13.69 3.80 11.46
CA THR A 223 14.99 4.45 11.50
C THR A 223 15.10 5.41 12.67
N PRO A 224 16.32 5.64 13.22
CA PRO A 224 16.55 6.69 14.20
C PRO A 224 16.21 8.08 13.65
N VAL A 225 15.95 9.02 14.57
CA VAL A 225 15.73 10.44 14.24
C VAL A 225 17.01 11.09 13.71
N ASP A 226 18.18 10.63 14.14
CA ASP A 226 19.47 11.11 13.64
C ASP A 226 19.67 10.74 12.17
N PRO A 227 19.87 11.73 11.27
CA PRO A 227 19.94 11.48 9.83
C PRO A 227 21.12 10.58 9.41
N ALA A 228 22.26 10.67 10.08
CA ALA A 228 23.44 9.88 9.73
C ALA A 228 23.23 8.40 10.12
N ALA A 229 22.67 8.15 11.31
CA ALA A 229 22.30 6.81 11.73
C ALA A 229 21.18 6.22 10.85
N ALA A 230 20.18 7.01 10.47
CA ALA A 230 19.12 6.59 9.55
C ALA A 230 19.69 6.22 8.17
N ALA A 231 20.60 7.01 7.64
CA ALA A 231 21.26 6.74 6.35
C ALA A 231 22.02 5.40 6.35
N THR A 232 22.66 5.01 7.47
CA THR A 232 23.37 3.72 7.56
C THR A 232 22.44 2.52 7.48
N ILE A 233 21.17 2.68 7.90
CA ILE A 233 20.15 1.63 7.81
C ILE A 233 19.61 1.53 6.39
N VAL A 234 19.28 2.66 5.75
CA VAL A 234 18.58 2.62 4.46
C VAL A 234 19.51 2.50 3.24
N ALA A 235 20.81 2.81 3.37
CA ALA A 235 21.75 2.68 2.25
C ALA A 235 21.86 1.25 1.72
N PRO A 236 22.12 0.21 2.54
CA PRO A 236 22.16 -1.17 2.05
C PRO A 236 20.83 -1.66 1.48
N ILE A 237 19.70 -1.12 1.95
CA ILE A 237 18.35 -1.41 1.45
C ILE A 237 18.17 -0.85 0.03
N ALA A 238 18.61 0.39 -0.20
CA ALA A 238 18.61 0.99 -1.53
C ALA A 238 19.53 0.23 -2.50
N GLU A 239 20.72 -0.17 -2.07
CA GLU A 239 21.67 -0.99 -2.84
C GLU A 239 21.09 -2.40 -3.14
N ALA A 240 20.23 -2.94 -2.28
CA ALA A 240 19.49 -4.17 -2.50
C ALA A 240 18.38 -4.03 -3.54
N GLY A 241 18.11 -2.80 -4.03
CA GLY A 241 17.19 -2.51 -5.12
C GLY A 241 15.83 -1.99 -4.68
N ALA A 242 15.64 -1.61 -3.41
CA ALA A 242 14.44 -0.94 -2.97
C ALA A 242 14.28 0.43 -3.65
N THR A 243 13.08 0.73 -4.13
CA THR A 243 12.70 2.02 -4.72
C THR A 243 12.00 2.91 -3.69
N TRP A 244 11.40 2.28 -2.67
CA TRP A 244 10.74 2.92 -1.54
C TRP A 244 11.23 2.35 -0.21
N TRP A 245 11.45 3.25 0.74
CA TRP A 245 11.49 2.96 2.17
C TRP A 245 10.21 3.48 2.82
N ILE A 246 9.52 2.64 3.58
CA ILE A 246 8.36 3.06 4.38
C ILE A 246 8.75 3.01 5.85
N GLU A 247 8.82 4.17 6.47
CA GLU A 247 8.96 4.32 7.91
C GLU A 247 7.67 3.83 8.56
N ALA A 248 7.72 2.68 9.20
CA ALA A 248 6.55 2.00 9.75
C ALA A 248 6.91 1.37 11.09
N ASP A 249 6.51 2.02 12.16
CA ASP A 249 6.55 1.45 13.51
C ASP A 249 5.19 0.83 13.84
N TRP A 250 5.17 -0.48 14.03
CA TRP A 250 3.97 -1.25 14.39
C TRP A 250 3.90 -1.57 15.88
N GLY A 251 4.79 -0.98 16.68
CA GLY A 251 4.78 -1.08 18.14
C GLY A 251 3.87 -0.07 18.82
N SER A 252 4.24 0.32 20.02
CA SER A 252 3.50 1.32 20.81
C SER A 252 3.89 2.74 20.37
N VAL A 253 3.30 3.22 19.28
CA VAL A 253 3.53 4.56 18.75
C VAL A 253 2.63 5.55 19.47
N THR A 254 3.23 6.63 20.00
CA THR A 254 2.50 7.78 20.54
C THR A 254 2.44 8.90 19.50
N LEU A 255 1.45 9.79 19.63
CA LEU A 255 1.37 10.98 18.77
C LEU A 255 2.67 11.81 18.84
N GLU A 256 3.26 11.98 20.05
CA GLU A 256 4.51 12.73 20.26
C GLU A 256 5.70 12.08 19.53
N SER A 257 5.85 10.75 19.62
CA SER A 257 6.93 10.03 18.94
C SER A 257 6.79 10.10 17.42
N LEU A 258 5.57 9.99 16.92
CA LEU A 258 5.28 10.11 15.49
C LEU A 258 5.56 11.52 14.97
N VAL A 259 5.13 12.57 15.69
CA VAL A 259 5.44 13.96 15.36
C VAL A 259 6.95 14.18 15.29
N THR A 260 7.68 13.71 16.30
CA THR A 260 9.15 13.81 16.34
C THR A 260 9.81 13.13 15.13
N ARG A 261 9.30 11.95 14.75
CA ARG A 261 9.82 11.21 13.58
C ARG A 261 9.49 11.90 12.26
N ILE A 262 8.28 12.49 12.13
CA ILE A 262 7.88 13.26 10.95
C ILE A 262 8.79 14.49 10.78
N ASP A 263 9.01 15.25 11.84
CA ASP A 263 9.78 16.49 11.82
C ASP A 263 11.27 16.28 11.50
N ALA A 264 11.82 15.13 11.85
CA ALA A 264 13.19 14.77 11.48
C ALA A 264 13.37 14.60 9.96
N GLY A 265 12.30 14.52 9.21
CA GLY A 265 12.32 14.30 7.77
C GLY A 265 12.66 12.86 7.38
N PRO A 266 12.60 12.55 6.09
CA PRO A 266 12.86 11.20 5.58
C PRO A 266 14.34 10.83 5.68
N PRO A 267 14.66 9.53 5.90
CA PRO A 267 16.02 9.06 5.77
C PRO A 267 16.48 9.21 4.31
N ARG A 268 17.63 9.83 4.09
CA ARG A 268 18.18 10.06 2.75
C ARG A 268 19.43 9.21 2.54
N VAL A 269 19.52 8.57 1.38
CA VAL A 269 20.74 7.95 0.89
C VAL A 269 21.52 9.04 0.17
N SER A 270 22.75 9.28 0.60
CA SER A 270 23.66 10.27 -0.01
C SER A 270 24.17 9.80 -1.39
#